data_0a71bd5ec43be04650ec26c554c9b25b
#
_entry.id   0a71bd5ec43be04650ec26c554c9b25b
#
_cell.length_a   1.000
_cell.length_b   1.000
_cell.length_c   1.000
_cell.angle_alpha   90.00
_cell.angle_beta   90.00
_cell.angle_gamma   90.00
#
_symmetry.space_group_name_H-M   'P 1'
#
loop_
_entity.id
_entity.type
_entity.pdbx_description
1 polymer ?
#
loop_
_entity_poly.entity_id
_entity_poly.type
_entity_poly.pdbx_seq_one_letter_code
_entity_poly.pdbx_strand_id
1 'polypeptide(L)'
;MSPHHSDDPDPSQEAVLQFLADARTHGLSEPVERVDTAGAVVFLAGTDAYKVKRAVKFPFMDLSTLDKRHEACEAEIAINRASAPGIYLSTLPVTRQGRRFALRGDGEIVEWVIHMRRFDENATLDRVADRGGLSDAIVDKLALAVRRSHARAPFRDAARAARALET
;
A
#
# COMPACT_ATOMS: atom_id res chain seq x y z
N MET A 1 -34.26 6.18 0.23
CA MET A 1 -33.15 7.16 0.24
C MET A 1 -31.89 6.35 0.32
N SER A 2 -31.23 6.13 -0.82
CA SER A 2 -29.95 5.42 -0.88
C SER A 2 -28.84 6.36 -0.42
N PRO A 3 -27.90 5.93 0.43
CA PRO A 3 -26.76 6.75 0.77
C PRO A 3 -25.87 6.87 -0.48
N HIS A 4 -25.71 8.07 -0.99
CA HIS A 4 -24.68 8.40 -1.95
C HIS A 4 -23.31 8.08 -1.30
N HIS A 5 -22.69 6.99 -1.73
CA HIS A 5 -21.24 6.79 -1.58
C HIS A 5 -20.60 7.79 -2.54
N SER A 6 -20.05 8.86 -2.02
CA SER A 6 -19.16 9.73 -2.79
C SER A 6 -17.83 9.00 -2.96
N ASP A 7 -17.64 8.36 -4.11
CA ASP A 7 -16.34 7.84 -4.58
C ASP A 7 -15.39 8.98 -4.99
N ASP A 8 -15.76 10.24 -4.75
CA ASP A 8 -14.91 11.38 -5.05
C ASP A 8 -13.76 11.45 -4.05
N PRO A 9 -12.51 11.43 -4.55
CA PRO A 9 -11.32 11.56 -3.69
C PRO A 9 -11.39 12.88 -2.93
N ASP A 10 -10.97 12.85 -1.65
CA ASP A 10 -10.78 14.06 -0.86
C ASP A 10 -9.93 15.05 -1.67
N PRO A 11 -10.41 16.29 -1.96
CA PRO A 11 -9.68 17.26 -2.76
C PRO A 11 -8.28 17.57 -2.22
N SER A 12 -8.06 17.39 -0.92
CA SER A 12 -6.74 17.53 -0.29
C SER A 12 -5.81 16.37 -0.65
N GLN A 13 -6.34 15.14 -0.78
CA GLN A 13 -5.56 13.97 -1.16
C GLN A 13 -5.17 14.00 -2.64
N GLU A 14 -6.02 14.52 -3.54
CA GLU A 14 -5.71 14.62 -4.97
C GLU A 14 -4.45 15.44 -5.24
N ALA A 15 -4.22 16.54 -4.51
CA ALA A 15 -3.00 17.34 -4.63
C ALA A 15 -1.74 16.54 -4.24
N VAL A 16 -1.84 15.67 -3.23
CA VAL A 16 -0.76 14.75 -2.85
C VAL A 16 -0.53 13.69 -3.93
N LEU A 17 -1.60 13.14 -4.50
CA LEU A 17 -1.48 12.16 -5.59
C LEU A 17 -0.80 12.77 -6.82
N GLN A 18 -1.13 14.02 -7.18
CA GLN A 18 -0.47 14.75 -8.26
C GLN A 18 1.01 15.00 -7.97
N PHE A 19 1.35 15.36 -6.72
CA PHE A 19 2.75 15.54 -6.28
C PHE A 19 3.54 14.25 -6.42
N LEU A 20 2.98 13.09 -6.05
CA LEU A 20 3.65 11.79 -6.16
C LEU A 20 3.71 11.26 -7.59
N ALA A 21 2.83 11.70 -8.48
CA ALA A 21 2.87 11.36 -9.91
C ALA A 21 3.94 12.13 -10.69
N ASP A 22 4.45 13.22 -10.13
CA ASP A 22 5.50 14.02 -10.78
C ASP A 22 6.88 13.36 -10.65
N ALA A 23 7.51 13.02 -11.76
CA ALA A 23 8.85 12.42 -11.80
C ALA A 23 9.89 13.25 -11.02
N ARG A 24 9.75 14.58 -11.01
CA ARG A 24 10.65 15.49 -10.29
C ARG A 24 10.61 15.29 -8.78
N THR A 25 9.48 14.85 -8.23
CA THR A 25 9.36 14.49 -6.80
C THR A 25 10.34 13.40 -6.39
N HIS A 26 10.65 12.52 -7.33
CA HIS A 26 11.53 11.36 -7.13
C HIS A 26 12.93 11.57 -7.72
N GLY A 27 13.22 12.76 -8.27
CA GLY A 27 14.50 13.04 -8.93
C GLY A 27 14.70 12.28 -10.25
N LEU A 28 13.61 11.90 -10.92
CA LEU A 28 13.63 11.12 -12.16
C LEU A 28 13.37 11.98 -13.40
N SER A 29 13.92 11.54 -14.53
CA SER A 29 13.56 12.04 -15.87
C SER A 29 12.46 11.22 -16.53
N GLU A 30 12.35 9.93 -16.14
CA GLU A 30 11.37 9.00 -16.67
C GLU A 30 10.00 9.19 -15.99
N PRO A 31 8.90 8.95 -16.70
CA PRO A 31 7.56 9.07 -16.13
C PRO A 31 7.34 8.10 -14.95
N VAL A 32 6.59 8.57 -13.98
CA VAL A 32 6.07 7.71 -12.89
C VAL A 32 4.81 6.99 -13.39
N GLU A 33 4.80 5.68 -13.27
CA GLU A 33 3.64 4.87 -13.58
C GLU A 33 2.68 4.87 -12.38
N ARG A 34 1.38 5.10 -12.62
CA ARG A 34 0.34 5.10 -11.60
C ARG A 34 -0.54 3.88 -11.74
N VAL A 35 -0.73 3.14 -10.64
CA VAL A 35 -1.61 1.98 -10.54
C VAL A 35 -2.69 2.26 -9.50
N ASP A 36 -3.95 2.28 -9.92
CA ASP A 36 -5.10 2.57 -9.07
C ASP A 36 -5.79 1.27 -8.62
N THR A 37 -6.14 1.21 -7.33
CA THR A 37 -6.97 0.17 -6.74
C THR A 37 -8.10 0.79 -5.92
N ALA A 38 -9.08 -0.01 -5.47
CA ALA A 38 -10.19 0.49 -4.66
C ALA A 38 -9.73 1.18 -3.36
N GLY A 39 -8.69 0.66 -2.70
CA GLY A 39 -8.24 1.16 -1.39
C GLY A 39 -6.89 1.87 -1.41
N ALA A 40 -6.21 1.96 -2.55
CA ALA A 40 -4.88 2.58 -2.64
C ALA A 40 -4.54 3.06 -4.05
N VAL A 41 -3.56 3.95 -4.13
CA VAL A 41 -2.86 4.33 -5.37
C VAL A 41 -1.38 4.00 -5.19
N VAL A 42 -0.77 3.37 -6.17
CA VAL A 42 0.66 3.04 -6.18
C VAL A 42 1.35 3.81 -7.29
N PHE A 43 2.45 4.45 -6.96
CA PHE A 43 3.32 5.16 -7.89
C PHE A 43 4.63 4.39 -8.04
N LEU A 44 4.91 3.91 -9.26
CA LEU A 44 6.13 3.19 -9.59
C LEU A 44 7.14 4.21 -10.15
N ALA A 45 8.15 4.53 -9.35
CA ALA A 45 9.12 5.58 -9.61
C ALA A 45 10.55 5.00 -9.63
N GLY A 46 11.04 4.68 -10.82
CA GLY A 46 12.35 4.06 -11.00
C GLY A 46 12.42 2.69 -10.30
N THR A 47 13.32 2.56 -9.31
CA THR A 47 13.50 1.34 -8.50
C THR A 47 12.61 1.27 -7.26
N ASP A 48 11.82 2.31 -7.02
CA ASP A 48 10.98 2.44 -5.83
C ASP A 48 9.49 2.44 -6.19
N ALA A 49 8.66 2.10 -5.22
CA ALA A 49 7.22 2.21 -5.30
C ALA A 49 6.67 2.91 -4.04
N TYR A 50 5.71 3.81 -4.25
CA TYR A 50 5.08 4.59 -3.20
C TYR A 50 3.58 4.32 -3.20
N LYS A 51 3.08 3.68 -2.14
CA LYS A 51 1.67 3.31 -2.01
C LYS A 51 0.96 4.25 -1.04
N VAL A 52 -0.06 4.93 -1.52
CA VAL A 52 -0.95 5.81 -0.75
C VAL A 52 -2.26 5.08 -0.50
N LYS A 53 -2.71 5.05 0.75
CA LYS A 53 -4.05 4.59 1.10
C LYS A 53 -5.07 5.66 0.69
N ARG A 54 -6.15 5.28 -0.01
CA ARG A 54 -7.22 6.22 -0.36
C ARG A 54 -8.01 6.64 0.87
N ALA A 55 -8.47 7.88 0.90
CA ALA A 55 -9.36 8.39 1.94
C ALA A 55 -10.80 7.87 1.73
N VAL A 56 -11.01 6.57 1.87
CA VAL A 56 -12.29 5.89 1.65
C VAL A 56 -12.79 5.24 2.93
N LYS A 57 -14.10 5.02 2.98
CA LYS A 57 -14.75 4.27 4.05
C LYS A 57 -15.68 3.22 3.45
N PHE A 58 -15.31 1.96 3.64
CA PHE A 58 -16.13 0.79 3.31
C PHE A 58 -16.64 0.12 4.61
N PRO A 59 -17.66 -0.74 4.56
CA PRO A 59 -18.15 -1.43 5.76
C PRO A 59 -17.07 -2.23 6.51
N PHE A 60 -16.06 -2.71 5.80
CA PHE A 60 -14.97 -3.55 6.33
C PHE A 60 -13.62 -2.81 6.46
N MET A 61 -13.54 -1.55 6.04
CA MET A 61 -12.28 -0.78 6.04
C MET A 61 -12.58 0.72 6.13
N ASP A 62 -12.07 1.38 7.15
CA ASP A 62 -12.20 2.82 7.32
C ASP A 62 -10.82 3.49 7.26
N LEU A 63 -10.56 4.21 6.17
CA LEU A 63 -9.35 4.99 5.90
C LEU A 63 -9.65 6.48 5.76
N SER A 64 -10.78 6.93 6.29
CA SER A 64 -11.31 8.28 6.10
C SER A 64 -10.47 9.39 6.72
N THR A 65 -9.68 9.09 7.77
CA THR A 65 -8.84 10.07 8.43
C THR A 65 -7.34 9.79 8.20
N LEU A 66 -6.52 10.84 8.31
CA LEU A 66 -5.06 10.73 8.21
C LEU A 66 -4.48 9.73 9.20
N ASP A 67 -4.93 9.75 10.46
CA ASP A 67 -4.47 8.83 11.50
C ASP A 67 -4.78 7.38 11.17
N LYS A 68 -5.99 7.09 10.69
CA LYS A 68 -6.37 5.72 10.25
C LYS A 68 -5.53 5.25 9.07
N ARG A 69 -5.19 6.14 8.14
CA ARG A 69 -4.30 5.80 7.03
C ARG A 69 -2.87 5.54 7.52
N HIS A 70 -2.39 6.32 8.49
CA HIS A 70 -1.09 6.08 9.13
C HIS A 70 -1.04 4.72 9.82
N GLU A 71 -2.00 4.42 10.69
CA GLU A 71 -2.11 3.13 11.38
C GLU A 71 -2.16 1.96 10.39
N ALA A 72 -2.93 2.10 9.30
CA ALA A 72 -3.02 1.08 8.26
C ALA A 72 -1.70 0.91 7.48
N CYS A 73 -0.93 1.98 7.26
CA CYS A 73 0.41 1.90 6.66
C CYS A 73 1.38 1.16 7.58
N GLU A 74 1.43 1.51 8.86
CA GLU A 74 2.30 0.85 9.85
C GLU A 74 1.94 -0.64 10.01
N ALA A 75 0.64 -0.96 10.07
CA ALA A 75 0.17 -2.34 10.15
C ALA A 75 0.58 -3.15 8.89
N GLU A 76 0.45 -2.56 7.70
CA GLU A 76 0.87 -3.21 6.45
C GLU A 76 2.37 -3.48 6.43
N ILE A 77 3.19 -2.51 6.85
CA ILE A 77 4.64 -2.68 6.98
C ILE A 77 4.97 -3.80 7.98
N ALA A 78 4.38 -3.77 9.17
CA ALA A 78 4.65 -4.75 10.22
C ALA A 78 4.34 -6.19 9.80
N ILE A 79 3.22 -6.38 9.08
CA ILE A 79 2.78 -7.69 8.60
C ILE A 79 3.68 -8.18 7.45
N ASN A 80 3.94 -7.34 6.48
CA ASN A 80 4.55 -7.78 5.22
C ASN A 80 6.08 -7.82 5.29
N ARG A 81 6.72 -6.99 6.11
CA ARG A 81 8.18 -7.00 6.28
C ARG A 81 8.71 -8.35 6.77
N ALA A 82 7.94 -9.07 7.57
CA ALA A 82 8.33 -10.40 8.04
C ALA A 82 8.49 -11.42 6.89
N SER A 83 7.71 -11.27 5.82
CA SER A 83 7.70 -12.17 4.65
C SER A 83 8.45 -11.59 3.45
N ALA A 84 8.53 -10.27 3.35
CA ALA A 84 9.15 -9.55 2.22
C ALA A 84 10.03 -8.38 2.69
N PRO A 85 11.09 -8.61 3.49
CA PRO A 85 11.91 -7.55 4.09
C PRO A 85 12.65 -6.69 3.06
N GLY A 86 12.90 -7.24 1.86
CA GLY A 86 13.53 -6.52 0.76
C GLY A 86 12.57 -5.63 -0.04
N ILE A 87 11.26 -5.76 0.16
CA ILE A 87 10.23 -5.00 -0.56
C ILE A 87 9.68 -3.88 0.33
N TYR A 88 9.19 -4.18 1.52
CA TYR A 88 8.58 -3.20 2.42
C TYR A 88 9.64 -2.46 3.24
N LEU A 89 9.92 -1.20 2.88
CA LEU A 89 11.04 -0.44 3.46
C LEU A 89 10.62 0.39 4.67
N SER A 90 9.67 1.29 4.52
CA SER A 90 9.23 2.19 5.59
C SER A 90 7.92 2.91 5.28
N THR A 91 7.27 3.46 6.29
CA THR A 91 6.26 4.51 6.12
C THR A 91 6.93 5.86 6.05
N LEU A 92 6.50 6.74 5.15
CA LEU A 92 7.03 8.09 4.97
C LEU A 92 5.92 9.12 5.08
N PRO A 93 6.15 10.26 5.76
CA PRO A 93 5.24 11.38 5.71
C PRO A 93 5.39 12.14 4.38
N VAL A 94 4.27 12.53 3.80
CA VAL A 94 4.18 13.64 2.86
C VAL A 94 3.85 14.88 3.65
N THR A 95 4.69 15.89 3.57
CA THR A 95 4.53 17.14 4.30
C THR A 95 4.20 18.29 3.38
N ARG A 96 3.54 19.31 3.93
CA ARG A 96 3.19 20.53 3.22
C ARG A 96 3.71 21.75 3.98
N GLN A 97 4.35 22.67 3.26
CA GLN A 97 4.70 23.99 3.75
C GLN A 97 4.18 25.04 2.77
N GLY A 98 3.11 25.73 3.13
CA GLY A 98 2.37 26.60 2.22
C GLY A 98 1.81 25.82 1.03
N ARG A 99 2.31 26.08 -0.18
CA ARG A 99 1.90 25.40 -1.42
C ARG A 99 2.87 24.28 -1.86
N ARG A 100 3.93 24.03 -1.12
CA ARG A 100 4.96 23.04 -1.47
C ARG A 100 4.76 21.76 -0.70
N PHE A 101 4.81 20.63 -1.41
CA PHE A 101 4.87 19.30 -0.84
C PHE A 101 6.30 18.78 -0.81
N ALA A 102 6.60 17.91 0.14
CA ALA A 102 7.86 17.18 0.21
C ALA A 102 7.65 15.79 0.81
N LEU A 103 8.43 14.81 0.35
CA LEU A 103 8.59 13.55 1.05
C LEU A 103 9.60 13.77 2.20
N ARG A 104 9.20 13.42 3.44
CA ARG A 104 10.04 13.58 4.66
C ARG A 104 10.47 15.04 4.92
N GLY A 105 9.67 16.05 4.54
CA GLY A 105 9.98 17.44 4.85
C GLY A 105 9.56 17.84 6.27
N ASP A 106 9.94 19.07 6.66
CA ASP A 106 9.67 19.62 8.01
C ASP A 106 8.31 20.31 8.13
N GLY A 107 7.44 20.22 7.11
CA GLY A 107 6.12 20.86 7.11
C GLY A 107 5.06 20.05 7.88
N GLU A 108 3.81 20.56 7.81
CA GLU A 108 2.64 19.82 8.29
C GLU A 108 2.49 18.48 7.56
N ILE A 109 2.31 17.39 8.29
CA ILE A 109 2.04 16.08 7.69
C ILE A 109 0.63 16.07 7.13
N VAL A 110 0.50 15.85 5.83
CA VAL A 110 -0.79 15.84 5.11
C VAL A 110 -1.17 14.47 4.57
N GLU A 111 -0.19 13.54 4.43
CA GLU A 111 -0.46 12.18 4.02
C GLU A 111 0.69 11.25 4.45
N TRP A 112 0.40 9.94 4.43
CA TRP A 112 1.37 8.87 4.68
C TRP A 112 1.46 7.94 3.47
N VAL A 113 2.69 7.56 3.12
CA VAL A 113 2.96 6.63 2.02
C VAL A 113 3.78 5.45 2.51
N ILE A 114 3.48 4.26 2.01
CA ILE A 114 4.32 3.09 2.18
C ILE A 114 5.39 3.15 1.09
N HIS A 115 6.65 3.26 1.49
CA HIS A 115 7.80 3.18 0.60
C HIS A 115 8.21 1.72 0.45
N MET A 116 8.25 1.27 -0.78
CA MET A 116 8.61 -0.10 -1.16
C MET A 116 9.68 -0.08 -2.24
N ARG A 117 10.42 -1.15 -2.36
CA ARG A 117 11.24 -1.43 -3.54
C ARG A 117 10.32 -1.95 -4.64
N ARG A 118 10.45 -1.38 -5.84
CA ARG A 118 9.77 -1.94 -7.02
C ARG A 118 10.29 -3.35 -7.29
N PHE A 119 9.43 -4.27 -7.59
CA PHE A 119 9.75 -5.62 -8.04
C PHE A 119 9.24 -5.83 -9.47
N ASP A 120 9.78 -6.82 -10.15
CA ASP A 120 9.30 -7.19 -11.49
C ASP A 120 7.91 -7.82 -11.38
N GLU A 121 6.89 -7.12 -11.87
CA GLU A 121 5.51 -7.60 -11.89
C GLU A 121 5.34 -8.88 -12.72
N ASN A 122 6.21 -9.11 -13.71
CA ASN A 122 6.19 -10.35 -14.48
C ASN A 122 6.68 -11.56 -13.69
N ALA A 123 7.35 -11.33 -12.56
CA ALA A 123 7.80 -12.38 -11.65
C ALA A 123 6.77 -12.75 -10.58
N THR A 124 5.58 -12.12 -10.55
CA THR A 124 4.49 -12.49 -9.65
C THR A 124 3.92 -13.87 -10.00
N LEU A 125 3.42 -14.59 -8.97
CA LEU A 125 2.97 -15.98 -9.16
C LEU A 125 1.79 -16.11 -10.12
N ASP A 126 0.89 -15.14 -10.16
CA ASP A 126 -0.21 -15.07 -11.12
C ASP A 126 0.32 -14.98 -12.56
N ARG A 127 1.26 -14.09 -12.83
CA ARG A 127 1.89 -13.94 -14.14
C ARG A 127 2.72 -15.17 -14.53
N VAL A 128 3.38 -15.80 -13.56
CA VAL A 128 4.09 -17.07 -13.78
C VAL A 128 3.09 -18.18 -14.12
N ALA A 129 1.95 -18.26 -13.42
CA ALA A 129 0.88 -19.21 -13.69
C ALA A 129 0.28 -19.03 -15.09
N ASP A 130 -0.07 -17.79 -15.46
CA ASP A 130 -0.64 -17.45 -16.77
C ASP A 130 0.25 -17.90 -17.94
N ARG A 131 1.57 -17.94 -17.74
CA ARG A 131 2.55 -18.42 -18.73
C ARG A 131 2.84 -19.91 -18.62
N GLY A 132 2.11 -20.65 -17.77
CA GLY A 132 2.35 -22.08 -17.55
C GLY A 132 3.68 -22.39 -16.85
N GLY A 133 4.27 -21.39 -16.17
CA GLY A 133 5.59 -21.50 -15.54
C GLY A 133 5.59 -22.05 -14.10
N LEU A 134 4.44 -22.48 -13.57
CA LEU A 134 4.37 -23.09 -12.23
C LEU A 134 4.91 -24.52 -12.28
N SER A 135 6.20 -24.67 -11.96
CA SER A 135 6.79 -25.99 -11.77
C SER A 135 6.51 -26.53 -10.35
N ASP A 136 6.60 -27.87 -10.18
CA ASP A 136 6.46 -28.51 -8.87
C ASP A 136 7.42 -27.90 -7.83
N ALA A 137 8.64 -27.56 -8.24
CA ALA A 137 9.62 -26.90 -7.37
C ALA A 137 9.18 -25.51 -6.90
N ILE A 138 8.42 -24.75 -7.70
CA ILE A 138 7.84 -23.45 -7.29
C ILE A 138 6.69 -23.70 -6.31
N VAL A 139 5.84 -24.68 -6.59
CA VAL A 139 4.71 -25.05 -5.72
C VAL A 139 5.22 -25.51 -4.35
N ASP A 140 6.24 -26.35 -4.30
CA ASP A 140 6.86 -26.79 -3.04
C ASP A 140 7.45 -25.64 -2.24
N LYS A 141 8.16 -24.71 -2.88
CA LYS A 141 8.68 -23.48 -2.23
C LYS A 141 7.56 -22.61 -1.68
N LEU A 142 6.48 -22.46 -2.44
CA LEU A 142 5.30 -21.70 -2.01
C LEU A 142 4.65 -22.34 -0.79
N ALA A 143 4.41 -23.66 -0.83
CA ALA A 143 3.83 -24.41 0.29
C ALA A 143 4.69 -24.26 1.56
N LEU A 144 6.01 -24.34 1.43
CA LEU A 144 6.94 -24.14 2.55
C LEU A 144 6.90 -22.70 3.07
N ALA A 145 6.80 -21.69 2.20
CA ALA A 145 6.70 -20.28 2.59
C ALA A 145 5.40 -20.02 3.36
N VAL A 146 4.27 -20.53 2.86
CA VAL A 146 2.95 -20.43 3.53
C VAL A 146 2.99 -21.10 4.90
N ARG A 147 3.52 -22.32 5.00
CA ARG A 147 3.67 -23.03 6.28
C ARG A 147 4.52 -22.23 7.28
N ARG A 148 5.63 -21.65 6.84
CA ARG A 148 6.47 -20.81 7.69
C ARG A 148 5.76 -19.54 8.15
N SER A 149 4.97 -18.91 7.27
CA SER A 149 4.17 -17.72 7.60
C SER A 149 3.12 -18.06 8.65
N HIS A 150 2.38 -19.16 8.50
CA HIS A 150 1.39 -19.61 9.49
C HIS A 150 2.03 -19.95 10.83
N ALA A 151 3.19 -20.61 10.84
CA ALA A 151 3.89 -20.95 12.08
C ALA A 151 4.41 -19.73 12.85
N ARG A 152 4.61 -18.60 12.19
CA ARG A 152 5.05 -17.33 12.80
C ARG A 152 3.89 -16.40 13.15
N ALA A 153 2.71 -16.65 12.61
CA ALA A 153 1.54 -15.78 12.84
C ALA A 153 1.19 -15.77 14.34
N PRO A 154 0.99 -14.59 14.94
CA PRO A 154 0.57 -14.50 16.32
C PRO A 154 -0.85 -15.07 16.46
N PHE A 155 -1.09 -15.78 17.57
CA PHE A 155 -2.43 -16.27 17.88
C PHE A 155 -3.39 -15.09 18.02
N ARG A 156 -4.55 -15.15 17.34
CA ARG A 156 -5.61 -14.13 17.41
C ARG A 156 -6.89 -14.75 17.94
N ASP A 157 -7.60 -14.01 18.79
CA ASP A 157 -8.91 -14.41 19.26
C ASP A 157 -9.93 -14.39 18.13
N ALA A 158 -10.40 -15.58 17.72
CA ALA A 158 -11.38 -15.77 16.65
C ALA A 158 -12.71 -15.05 16.94
N ALA A 159 -13.13 -14.96 18.21
CA ALA A 159 -14.36 -14.28 18.60
C ALA A 159 -14.29 -12.77 18.36
N ARG A 160 -13.11 -12.17 18.52
CA ARG A 160 -12.89 -10.74 18.20
C ARG A 160 -12.91 -10.50 16.68
N ALA A 161 -12.33 -11.41 15.90
CA ALA A 161 -12.33 -11.31 14.45
C ALA A 161 -13.75 -11.48 13.88
N ALA A 162 -14.55 -12.44 14.38
CA ALA A 162 -15.93 -12.65 13.97
C ALA A 162 -16.80 -11.41 14.22
N ARG A 163 -16.71 -10.80 15.40
CA ARG A 163 -17.45 -9.57 15.73
C ARG A 163 -17.11 -8.37 14.82
N ALA A 164 -15.90 -8.31 14.28
CA ALA A 164 -15.51 -7.24 13.36
C ALA A 164 -16.10 -7.41 11.95
N LEU A 165 -16.63 -8.58 11.61
CA LEU A 165 -17.31 -8.88 10.34
C LEU A 165 -18.84 -8.72 10.43
N GLU A 166 -19.40 -8.59 11.63
CA GLU A 166 -20.85 -8.45 11.88
C GLU A 166 -21.30 -6.98 11.95
N THR A 167 -20.37 -6.01 11.91
CA THR A 167 -20.60 -4.55 11.93
C THR A 167 -20.39 -3.93 10.57
#